data_2fac421d563ee0e5fa3093c797bc9e37
#
_entry.id   2fac421d563ee0e5fa3093c797bc9e37
#
_cell.length_a   1.000
_cell.length_b   1.000
_cell.length_c   1.000
_cell.angle_alpha   90.00
_cell.angle_beta   90.00
_cell.angle_gamma   90.00
#
_symmetry.space_group_name_H-M   'P 1'
#
loop_
_entity.id
_entity.type
_entity.pdbx_description
1 polymer ?
#
loop_
_entity_poly.entity_id
_entity_poly.type
_entity_poly.pdbx_seq_one_letter_code
_entity_poly.pdbx_strand_id
1 'polypeptide(L)'
;MSSIYQRFCTEIKDENGGLKKLTLNYPDNFNFGYDVVDEYAAVSPDKRAMVWCNVENEEHIFTFLDVKRYSNKMANVFREYGIGRGDRVMLVLKRHYEYWFAAVALHKLGAVMIPATHM
;
A
#
# COMPACT_ATOMS: atom_id res chain seq x y z
N MET A 1 -6.48 -0.28 -21.29
CA MET A 1 -6.91 0.31 -20.00
C MET A 1 -5.79 1.18 -19.46
N SER A 2 -6.07 2.42 -19.10
CA SER A 2 -5.08 3.24 -18.40
C SER A 2 -4.77 2.58 -17.05
N SER A 3 -3.50 2.59 -16.62
CA SER A 3 -3.15 2.03 -15.30
C SER A 3 -3.73 2.94 -14.20
N ILE A 4 -4.01 2.36 -13.03
CA ILE A 4 -4.65 3.10 -11.92
C ILE A 4 -3.82 4.33 -11.53
N TYR A 5 -2.47 4.23 -11.54
CA TYR A 5 -1.60 5.34 -11.19
C TYR A 5 -1.77 6.56 -12.11
N GLN A 6 -2.12 6.35 -13.38
CA GLN A 6 -2.33 7.45 -14.35
C GLN A 6 -3.54 8.34 -14.00
N ARG A 7 -4.41 7.91 -13.10
CA ARG A 7 -5.48 8.76 -12.55
C ARG A 7 -4.93 9.85 -11.64
N PHE A 8 -3.77 9.60 -11.03
CA PHE A 8 -3.19 10.43 -9.98
C PHE A 8 -1.85 11.06 -10.37
N CYS A 9 -1.36 10.82 -11.56
CA CYS A 9 -0.16 11.44 -12.06
C CYS A 9 -0.15 11.62 -13.58
N THR A 10 0.55 12.66 -14.01
CA THR A 10 0.81 12.94 -15.43
C THR A 10 2.31 12.84 -15.68
N GLU A 11 2.68 12.01 -16.63
CA GLU A 11 4.06 11.84 -17.07
C GLU A 11 4.30 12.64 -18.36
N ILE A 12 5.36 13.43 -18.38
CA ILE A 12 5.89 14.05 -19.59
C ILE A 12 7.20 13.34 -19.91
N LYS A 13 7.26 12.76 -21.10
CA LYS A 13 8.45 12.03 -21.58
C LYS A 13 9.25 12.90 -22.55
N ASP A 14 10.54 12.67 -22.61
CA ASP A 14 11.42 13.26 -23.63
C ASP A 14 11.33 12.51 -24.98
N GLU A 15 12.09 12.99 -25.96
CA GLU A 15 12.11 12.42 -27.31
C GLU A 15 12.61 10.97 -27.37
N ASN A 16 13.33 10.51 -26.35
CA ASN A 16 13.86 9.16 -26.21
C ASN A 16 12.96 8.25 -25.34
N GLY A 17 11.80 8.76 -24.89
CA GLY A 17 10.88 8.04 -24.00
C GLY A 17 11.28 8.07 -22.53
N GLY A 18 12.34 8.79 -22.15
CA GLY A 18 12.75 8.99 -20.76
C GLY A 18 11.78 9.89 -20.01
N LEU A 19 11.62 9.67 -18.70
CA LEU A 19 10.74 10.51 -17.87
C LEU A 19 11.38 11.89 -17.67
N LYS A 20 10.78 12.94 -18.26
CA LYS A 20 11.21 14.33 -18.12
C LYS A 20 10.57 15.02 -16.92
N LYS A 21 9.29 14.77 -16.68
CA LYS A 21 8.54 15.37 -15.57
C LYS A 21 7.42 14.45 -15.11
N LEU A 22 7.24 14.36 -13.81
CA LEU A 22 6.08 13.73 -13.16
C LEU A 22 5.33 14.79 -12.37
N THR A 23 4.02 14.91 -12.61
CA THR A 23 3.14 15.79 -11.84
C THR A 23 2.11 14.92 -11.14
N LEU A 24 1.95 15.10 -9.84
CA LEU A 24 0.93 14.42 -9.05
C LEU A 24 -0.38 15.23 -9.08
N ASN A 25 -1.47 14.55 -9.43
CA ASN A 25 -2.83 15.11 -9.54
C ASN A 25 -3.75 14.27 -8.67
N TYR A 26 -3.80 14.55 -7.38
CA TYR A 26 -4.62 13.79 -6.43
C TYR A 26 -5.64 14.71 -5.75
N PRO A 27 -6.84 14.21 -5.43
CA PRO A 27 -7.82 14.96 -4.67
C PRO A 27 -7.40 15.09 -3.19
N ASP A 28 -7.94 16.08 -2.50
CA ASP A 28 -7.62 16.35 -1.08
C ASP A 28 -7.91 15.16 -0.16
N ASN A 29 -8.85 14.31 -0.54
CA ASN A 29 -9.22 13.11 0.21
C ASN A 29 -8.54 11.83 -0.30
N PHE A 30 -7.48 11.95 -1.11
CA PHE A 30 -6.75 10.79 -1.62
C PHE A 30 -6.25 9.89 -0.47
N ASN A 31 -6.48 8.58 -0.65
CA ASN A 31 -6.01 7.56 0.28
C ASN A 31 -5.43 6.37 -0.49
N PHE A 32 -4.12 6.18 -0.37
CA PHE A 32 -3.42 5.11 -1.09
C PHE A 32 -4.02 3.72 -0.87
N GLY A 33 -4.47 3.43 0.34
CA GLY A 33 -5.08 2.14 0.67
C GLY A 33 -6.38 1.88 -0.09
N TYR A 34 -7.21 2.90 -0.25
CA TYR A 34 -8.49 2.80 -0.96
C TYR A 34 -8.34 3.05 -2.45
N ASP A 35 -7.72 4.17 -2.83
CA ASP A 35 -7.69 4.64 -4.22
C ASP A 35 -6.73 3.88 -5.11
N VAL A 36 -5.75 3.18 -4.52
CA VAL A 36 -4.79 2.36 -5.27
C VAL A 36 -4.96 0.88 -4.95
N VAL A 37 -4.76 0.47 -3.70
CA VAL A 37 -4.72 -0.95 -3.32
C VAL A 37 -6.08 -1.61 -3.50
N ASP A 38 -7.14 -1.02 -2.94
CA ASP A 38 -8.49 -1.57 -3.02
C ASP A 38 -9.07 -1.47 -4.43
N GLU A 39 -8.69 -0.45 -5.20
CA GLU A 39 -9.07 -0.32 -6.60
C GLU A 39 -8.42 -1.43 -7.46
N TYR A 40 -7.14 -1.77 -7.25
CA TYR A 40 -6.54 -2.92 -7.90
C TYR A 40 -7.23 -4.23 -7.50
N ALA A 41 -7.61 -4.37 -6.24
CA ALA A 41 -8.37 -5.54 -5.78
C ALA A 41 -9.76 -5.64 -6.42
N ALA A 42 -10.37 -4.51 -6.82
CA ALA A 42 -11.66 -4.47 -7.50
C ALA A 42 -11.55 -4.83 -8.98
N VAL A 43 -10.57 -4.23 -9.69
CA VAL A 43 -10.46 -4.38 -11.15
C VAL A 43 -9.62 -5.58 -11.59
N SER A 44 -8.74 -6.08 -10.73
CA SER A 44 -7.83 -7.19 -11.00
C SER A 44 -7.51 -7.97 -9.72
N PRO A 45 -8.51 -8.62 -9.11
CA PRO A 45 -8.38 -9.25 -7.79
C PRO A 45 -7.23 -10.26 -7.70
N ASP A 46 -7.04 -11.05 -8.74
CA ASP A 46 -6.02 -12.12 -8.80
C ASP A 46 -4.64 -11.63 -9.23
N LYS A 47 -4.51 -10.33 -9.54
CA LYS A 47 -3.22 -9.76 -9.89
C LYS A 47 -2.28 -9.85 -8.70
N ARG A 48 -1.09 -10.44 -8.93
CA ARG A 48 -0.04 -10.53 -7.93
C ARG A 48 0.41 -9.14 -7.47
N ALA A 49 0.29 -8.89 -6.17
CA ALA A 49 0.69 -7.64 -5.51
C ALA A 49 2.06 -7.75 -4.87
N MET A 50 2.38 -8.90 -4.27
CA MET A 50 3.60 -9.09 -3.52
C MET A 50 4.05 -10.55 -3.59
N VAL A 51 5.36 -10.75 -3.66
CA VAL A 51 6.03 -12.02 -3.39
C VAL A 51 6.96 -11.78 -2.21
N TRP A 52 6.81 -12.58 -1.18
CA TRP A 52 7.70 -12.59 -0.03
C TRP A 52 8.45 -13.91 0.04
N CYS A 53 9.74 -13.83 0.32
CA CYS A 53 10.56 -15.01 0.57
C CYS A 53 11.55 -14.76 1.70
N ASN A 54 11.99 -15.82 2.36
CA ASN A 54 12.99 -15.79 3.42
C ASN A 54 14.23 -16.63 3.08
N VAL A 55 15.17 -16.65 3.99
CA VAL A 55 16.43 -17.41 3.83
C VAL A 55 16.23 -18.94 3.92
N GLU A 56 15.09 -19.39 4.39
CA GLU A 56 14.70 -20.80 4.52
C GLU A 56 13.96 -21.31 3.28
N ASN A 57 13.91 -20.47 2.22
CA ASN A 57 13.18 -20.74 0.96
C ASN A 57 11.66 -20.88 1.12
N GLU A 58 11.10 -20.32 2.18
CA GLU A 58 9.66 -20.15 2.23
C GLU A 58 9.25 -19.02 1.27
N GLU A 59 8.17 -19.22 0.54
CA GLU A 59 7.61 -18.25 -0.37
C GLU A 59 6.12 -18.05 -0.09
N HIS A 60 5.68 -16.79 -0.02
CA HIS A 60 4.29 -16.42 0.03
C HIS A 60 3.97 -15.44 -1.10
N ILE A 61 2.96 -15.77 -1.88
CA ILE A 61 2.45 -14.93 -2.96
C ILE A 61 1.10 -14.36 -2.54
N PHE A 62 0.99 -13.04 -2.60
CA PHE A 62 -0.25 -12.33 -2.25
C PHE A 62 -0.78 -11.58 -3.45
N THR A 63 -2.09 -11.70 -3.68
CA THR A 63 -2.82 -10.90 -4.67
C THR A 63 -3.23 -9.56 -4.09
N PHE A 64 -3.71 -8.63 -4.95
CA PHE A 64 -4.29 -7.38 -4.45
C PHE A 64 -5.52 -7.62 -3.59
N LEU A 65 -6.30 -8.65 -3.90
CA LEU A 65 -7.44 -9.04 -3.05
C LEU A 65 -7.00 -9.51 -1.66
N ASP A 66 -5.90 -10.25 -1.56
CA ASP A 66 -5.35 -10.67 -0.28
C ASP A 66 -4.87 -9.46 0.52
N VAL A 67 -4.11 -8.54 -0.11
CA VAL A 67 -3.65 -7.31 0.56
C VAL A 67 -4.84 -6.50 1.07
N LYS A 68 -5.90 -6.35 0.29
CA LYS A 68 -7.14 -5.70 0.72
C LYS A 68 -7.73 -6.38 1.95
N ARG A 69 -7.91 -7.70 1.91
CA ARG A 69 -8.51 -8.47 3.00
C ARG A 69 -7.70 -8.39 4.29
N TYR A 70 -6.39 -8.61 4.19
CA TYR A 70 -5.51 -8.59 5.36
C TYR A 70 -5.35 -7.19 5.93
N SER A 71 -5.23 -6.17 5.09
CA SER A 71 -5.17 -4.78 5.58
C SER A 71 -6.48 -4.34 6.24
N ASN A 72 -7.64 -4.79 5.76
CA ASN A 72 -8.93 -4.53 6.41
C ASN A 72 -9.01 -5.18 7.80
N LYS A 73 -8.58 -6.45 7.92
CA LYS A 73 -8.51 -7.14 9.22
C LYS A 73 -7.59 -6.39 10.18
N MET A 74 -6.40 -6.00 9.71
CA MET A 74 -5.43 -5.24 10.52
C MET A 74 -5.98 -3.87 10.92
N ALA A 75 -6.68 -3.17 10.02
CA ALA A 75 -7.32 -1.89 10.33
C ALA A 75 -8.39 -2.03 11.42
N ASN A 76 -9.17 -3.11 11.41
CA ASN A 76 -10.14 -3.39 12.47
C ASN A 76 -9.45 -3.60 13.82
N VAL A 77 -8.38 -4.38 13.86
CA VAL A 77 -7.57 -4.57 15.08
C VAL A 77 -7.03 -3.23 15.59
N PHE A 78 -6.43 -2.41 14.72
CA PHE A 78 -5.94 -1.09 15.11
C PHE A 78 -7.04 -0.20 15.68
N ARG A 79 -8.25 -0.23 15.11
CA ARG A 79 -9.40 0.51 15.62
C ARG A 79 -9.82 0.04 17.00
N GLU A 80 -9.78 -1.26 17.28
CA GLU A 80 -10.07 -1.81 18.61
C GLU A 80 -9.09 -1.30 19.66
N TYR A 81 -7.84 -1.02 19.27
CA TYR A 81 -6.83 -0.37 20.10
C TYR A 81 -6.94 1.17 20.13
N GLY A 82 -7.96 1.74 19.52
CA GLY A 82 -8.22 3.18 19.53
C GLY A 82 -7.39 3.97 18.51
N ILE A 83 -6.71 3.31 17.57
CA ILE A 83 -5.91 3.98 16.54
C ILE A 83 -6.84 4.53 15.45
N GLY A 84 -6.69 5.81 15.15
CA GLY A 84 -7.46 6.52 14.15
C GLY A 84 -6.65 7.58 13.40
N ARG A 85 -7.37 8.49 12.75
CA ARG A 85 -6.77 9.54 11.92
C ARG A 85 -5.85 10.45 12.73
N GLY A 86 -4.62 10.62 12.24
CA GLY A 86 -3.61 11.48 12.83
C GLY A 86 -2.78 10.83 13.94
N ASP A 87 -3.15 9.65 14.42
CA ASP A 87 -2.35 8.91 15.39
C ASP A 87 -1.02 8.46 14.76
N ARG A 88 0.01 8.44 15.56
CA ARG A 88 1.36 8.04 15.13
C ARG A 88 1.63 6.63 15.59
N VAL A 89 1.93 5.73 14.64
CA VAL A 89 2.19 4.32 14.91
C VAL A 89 3.56 3.93 14.39
N MET A 90 4.44 3.51 15.28
CA MET A 90 5.75 2.98 14.91
C MET A 90 5.64 1.51 14.53
N LEU A 91 6.12 1.17 13.33
CA LEU A 91 6.21 -0.21 12.86
C LEU A 91 7.66 -0.68 12.89
N VAL A 92 7.95 -1.63 13.81
CA VAL A 92 9.25 -2.30 13.93
C VAL A 92 9.04 -3.78 13.60
N LEU A 93 8.74 -4.06 12.35
CA LEU A 93 8.57 -5.42 11.84
C LEU A 93 9.73 -5.73 10.92
N LYS A 94 10.58 -6.64 11.26
CA LYS A 94 11.74 -7.07 10.47
C LYS A 94 11.35 -7.15 8.97
N ARG A 95 11.69 -8.20 8.28
CA ARG A 95 11.31 -8.41 6.88
C ARG A 95 10.04 -9.27 6.75
N HIS A 96 9.10 -9.12 7.70
CA HIS A 96 7.83 -9.85 7.69
C HIS A 96 6.85 -9.24 6.68
N TYR A 97 6.09 -10.06 5.99
CA TYR A 97 5.08 -9.59 5.02
C TYR A 97 3.92 -8.86 5.68
N GLU A 98 3.66 -9.11 6.97
CA GLU A 98 2.64 -8.41 7.76
C GLU A 98 2.89 -6.90 7.85
N TYR A 99 4.14 -6.46 7.68
CA TYR A 99 4.49 -5.05 7.58
C TYR A 99 3.63 -4.33 6.52
N TRP A 100 3.48 -4.93 5.36
CA TRP A 100 2.73 -4.33 4.26
C TRP A 100 1.25 -4.25 4.54
N PHE A 101 0.67 -5.26 5.21
CA PHE A 101 -0.73 -5.23 5.62
C PHE A 101 -0.97 -4.16 6.68
N ALA A 102 -0.06 -4.04 7.65
CA ALA A 102 -0.12 -3.00 8.67
C ALA A 102 0.04 -1.60 8.05
N ALA A 103 0.98 -1.40 7.14
CA ALA A 103 1.19 -0.14 6.45
C ALA A 103 -0.06 0.31 5.68
N VAL A 104 -0.65 -0.56 4.87
CA VAL A 104 -1.89 -0.26 4.13
C VAL A 104 -3.05 -0.01 5.08
N ALA A 105 -3.16 -0.76 6.18
CA ALA A 105 -4.17 -0.55 7.21
C ALA A 105 -4.08 0.84 7.84
N LEU A 106 -2.87 1.28 8.19
CA LEU A 106 -2.65 2.62 8.75
C LEU A 106 -2.98 3.72 7.75
N HIS A 107 -2.65 3.55 6.46
CA HIS A 107 -3.09 4.46 5.40
C HIS A 107 -4.61 4.57 5.34
N LYS A 108 -5.33 3.44 5.38
CA LYS A 108 -6.81 3.42 5.38
C LYS A 108 -7.41 4.17 6.56
N LEU A 109 -6.80 4.06 7.72
CA LEU A 109 -7.24 4.76 8.93
C LEU A 109 -6.87 6.26 8.94
N GLY A 110 -6.00 6.70 8.03
CA GLY A 110 -5.43 8.04 8.05
C GLY A 110 -4.44 8.26 9.21
N ALA A 111 -3.90 7.20 9.75
CA ALA A 111 -2.84 7.24 10.75
C ALA A 111 -1.48 7.54 10.13
N VAL A 112 -0.56 8.08 10.91
CA VAL A 112 0.80 8.38 10.51
C VAL A 112 1.70 7.19 10.82
N MET A 113 2.18 6.52 9.79
CA MET A 113 3.11 5.41 9.93
C MET A 113 4.54 5.92 10.11
N ILE A 114 5.22 5.42 11.15
CA ILE A 114 6.64 5.68 11.41
C ILE A 114 7.39 4.35 11.21
N PRO A 115 7.97 4.12 10.02
CA PRO A 115 8.74 2.90 9.78
C PRO A 115 10.07 3.00 10.52
N ALA A 116 10.41 1.94 11.26
CA ALA A 116 11.67 1.84 11.95
C ALA A 116 12.32 0.47 11.74
N THR A 117 13.64 0.45 11.71
CA THR A 117 14.40 -0.79 11.65
C THR A 117 14.69 -1.27 13.07
N HIS A 118 14.81 -2.59 13.25
CA HIS A 118 15.48 -3.14 14.42
C HIS A 118 16.98 -3.22 14.13
N MET A 119 17.79 -2.84 15.04
CA MET A 119 19.22 -3.12 15.02
C MET A 119 19.56 -4.21 16.03
#